data_56797ae06be0a191d5260db5d030f17e
#
_entry.id   56797ae06be0a191d5260db5d030f17e
#
_cell.length_a   1.000
_cell.length_b   1.000
_cell.length_c   1.000
_cell.angle_alpha   90.00
_cell.angle_beta   90.00
_cell.angle_gamma   90.00
#
_symmetry.space_group_name_H-M   'P 1'
#
loop_
_entity.id
_entity.type
_entity.pdbx_description
1 polymer ?
#
loop_
_entity_poly.entity_id
_entity_poly.type
_entity_poly.pdbx_seq_one_letter_code
_entity_poly.pdbx_strand_id
1 'polypeptide(L)'
;MTVVGSGVGFWALVVVATLVGLFTAWTLGANSNSPPFAPAIGANAISTMRAAFLIGILATLGALTQGGSISETVGSGLIDGVAITSLAATAGLLTATAFMAFGVYSGYPVPAAFATTGAMIGVGLSLGGTPAVDTYRQIAVFWALVPPVSGGLAYLTATILRRDDIPETVGVPLLAALVGGIVANVRLGVIPAPSGADQGSIAGLVAGVVRTPTVAGVDLGAALVTLLVAGASFQFIRRRTQESVDQGVRTFLVLLGSVVAFSSGGSQVGLATGPLENLYRVELGLPGIALLAVGATGILGGAWMGAPRLLQATSREYAQLGVRRSIAALVPGFVIAQAAIALGIPISFNNIIISGVIGGGLAGGSAGVSRRKIGVTVTFWLLTLVTSVAVGFVVYRAFAAALGV
;
A
#
# COMPACT_ATOMS: atom_id res chain seq x y z
N MET A 1 -32.61 10.46 -4.08
CA MET A 1 -33.15 11.32 -5.13
C MET A 1 -32.34 11.06 -6.39
N THR A 2 -32.89 10.33 -7.32
CA THR A 2 -32.30 9.88 -8.58
C THR A 2 -32.24 11.05 -9.56
N VAL A 3 -31.11 11.69 -9.71
CA VAL A 3 -30.96 12.82 -10.64
C VAL A 3 -30.04 12.49 -11.83
N VAL A 4 -29.68 11.26 -12.04
CA VAL A 4 -29.05 10.89 -13.33
C VAL A 4 -29.88 9.77 -13.93
N GLY A 5 -30.92 10.15 -14.69
CA GLY A 5 -31.68 9.20 -15.48
C GLY A 5 -30.76 8.43 -16.44
N SER A 6 -31.22 7.26 -16.90
CA SER A 6 -30.55 6.36 -17.86
C SER A 6 -30.16 6.98 -19.21
N GLY A 7 -29.91 8.29 -19.22
CA GLY A 7 -29.60 9.10 -20.41
C GLY A 7 -28.10 9.26 -20.65
N VAL A 8 -27.76 9.91 -21.74
CA VAL A 8 -26.39 10.23 -22.19
C VAL A 8 -25.54 10.87 -21.08
N GLY A 9 -26.12 11.69 -20.21
CA GLY A 9 -25.44 12.35 -19.10
C GLY A 9 -24.92 11.38 -18.04
N PHE A 10 -25.67 10.33 -17.72
CA PHE A 10 -25.22 9.27 -16.80
C PHE A 10 -23.98 8.55 -17.34
N TRP A 11 -24.05 8.08 -18.59
CA TRP A 11 -22.92 7.37 -19.19
C TRP A 11 -21.69 8.25 -19.38
N ALA A 12 -21.89 9.56 -19.70
CA ALA A 12 -20.79 10.50 -19.74
C ALA A 12 -20.10 10.62 -18.37
N LEU A 13 -20.88 10.70 -17.27
CA LEU A 13 -20.33 10.74 -15.91
C LEU A 13 -19.63 9.44 -15.53
N VAL A 14 -20.20 8.28 -15.88
CA VAL A 14 -19.56 6.96 -15.68
C VAL A 14 -18.19 6.90 -16.36
N VAL A 15 -18.11 7.32 -17.63
CA VAL A 15 -16.86 7.35 -18.39
C VAL A 15 -15.85 8.30 -17.74
N VAL A 16 -16.25 9.51 -17.38
CA VAL A 16 -15.37 10.50 -16.75
C VAL A 16 -14.88 10.01 -15.40
N ALA A 17 -15.77 9.49 -14.54
CA ALA A 17 -15.41 8.95 -13.23
C ALA A 17 -14.41 7.79 -13.35
N THR A 18 -14.66 6.87 -14.30
CA THR A 18 -13.77 5.74 -14.58
C THR A 18 -12.39 6.19 -15.07
N LEU A 19 -12.35 7.15 -16.00
CA LEU A 19 -11.09 7.71 -16.52
C LEU A 19 -10.30 8.43 -15.42
N VAL A 20 -10.97 9.16 -14.54
CA VAL A 20 -10.33 9.81 -13.39
C VAL A 20 -9.79 8.78 -12.41
N GLY A 21 -10.55 7.74 -12.09
CA GLY A 21 -10.09 6.62 -11.27
C GLY A 21 -8.88 5.88 -11.87
N LEU A 22 -8.94 5.62 -13.18
CA LEU A 22 -7.83 5.03 -13.94
C LEU A 22 -6.58 5.91 -13.88
N PHE A 23 -6.73 7.22 -14.05
CA PHE A 23 -5.62 8.17 -13.98
C PHE A 23 -5.08 8.30 -12.55
N THR A 24 -5.95 8.29 -11.53
CA THR A 24 -5.53 8.21 -10.13
C THR A 24 -4.71 6.95 -9.87
N ALA A 25 -5.18 5.79 -10.33
CA ALA A 25 -4.46 4.53 -10.21
C ALA A 25 -3.12 4.56 -10.97
N TRP A 26 -3.06 5.22 -12.13
CA TRP A 26 -1.83 5.43 -12.88
C TRP A 26 -0.82 6.28 -12.09
N THR A 27 -1.26 7.37 -11.45
CA THR A 27 -0.37 8.21 -10.61
C THR A 27 0.14 7.43 -9.39
N LEU A 28 -0.69 6.58 -8.79
CA LEU A 28 -0.29 5.69 -7.69
C LEU A 28 0.72 4.64 -8.14
N GLY A 29 0.51 4.03 -9.30
CA GLY A 29 1.43 3.08 -9.92
C GLY A 29 2.79 3.69 -10.21
N ALA A 30 2.81 4.92 -10.72
CA ALA A 30 4.03 5.64 -11.03
C ALA A 30 4.81 6.07 -9.78
N ASN A 31 4.13 6.48 -8.71
CA ASN A 31 4.72 7.14 -7.55
C ASN A 31 4.85 6.21 -6.32
N SER A 32 3.78 5.56 -5.93
CA SER A 32 3.71 4.87 -4.63
C SER A 32 4.23 3.43 -4.67
N ASN A 33 4.30 2.81 -5.86
CA ASN A 33 4.73 1.42 -6.02
C ASN A 33 6.22 1.27 -6.35
N SER A 34 6.96 2.38 -6.51
CA SER A 34 8.40 2.35 -6.84
C SER A 34 9.31 1.98 -5.65
N PRO A 35 9.11 2.48 -4.42
CA PRO A 35 10.04 2.30 -3.29
C PRO A 35 10.44 0.86 -2.98
N PRO A 36 9.57 -0.17 -3.15
CA PRO A 36 9.89 -1.56 -2.80
C PRO A 36 11.18 -2.13 -3.42
N PHE A 37 11.49 -1.75 -4.64
CA PHE A 37 12.69 -2.25 -5.34
C PHE A 37 13.89 -1.29 -5.29
N ALA A 38 13.73 -0.09 -4.72
CA ALA A 38 14.81 0.88 -4.64
C ALA A 38 16.07 0.32 -3.92
N PRO A 39 15.95 -0.46 -2.81
CA PRO A 39 17.10 -1.10 -2.18
C PRO A 39 17.79 -2.13 -3.06
N ALA A 40 17.04 -2.96 -3.78
CA ALA A 40 17.61 -3.97 -4.67
C ALA A 40 18.37 -3.35 -5.85
N ILE A 41 17.86 -2.22 -6.38
CA ILE A 41 18.56 -1.44 -7.42
C ILE A 41 19.80 -0.77 -6.82
N GLY A 42 19.70 -0.14 -5.65
CA GLY A 42 20.82 0.49 -4.96
C GLY A 42 21.95 -0.49 -4.60
N ALA A 43 21.61 -1.76 -4.37
CA ALA A 43 22.56 -2.86 -4.18
C ALA A 43 23.06 -3.51 -5.48
N ASN A 44 22.68 -3.00 -6.65
CA ASN A 44 22.95 -3.62 -7.96
C ASN A 44 22.47 -5.08 -8.08
N ALA A 45 21.41 -5.44 -7.37
CA ALA A 45 20.82 -6.79 -7.44
C ALA A 45 19.93 -6.95 -8.68
N ILE A 46 19.34 -5.86 -9.16
CA ILE A 46 18.43 -5.84 -10.32
C ILE A 46 18.55 -4.49 -11.04
N SER A 47 18.39 -4.51 -12.36
CA SER A 47 18.34 -3.26 -13.13
C SER A 47 17.01 -2.54 -12.96
N THR A 48 17.00 -1.19 -13.08
CA THR A 48 15.82 -0.35 -12.95
C THR A 48 14.65 -0.80 -13.84
N MET A 49 14.93 -1.15 -15.10
CA MET A 49 13.89 -1.59 -16.05
C MET A 49 13.26 -2.93 -15.67
N ARG A 50 14.10 -3.90 -15.23
CA ARG A 50 13.58 -5.19 -14.74
C ARG A 50 12.77 -5.02 -13.46
N ALA A 51 13.21 -4.15 -12.56
CA ALA A 51 12.46 -3.82 -11.34
C ALA A 51 11.11 -3.18 -11.68
N ALA A 52 11.07 -2.18 -12.57
CA ALA A 52 9.82 -1.54 -12.99
C ALA A 52 8.86 -2.55 -13.63
N PHE A 53 9.36 -3.47 -14.45
CA PHE A 53 8.55 -4.55 -15.04
C PHE A 53 7.95 -5.47 -13.98
N LEU A 54 8.75 -5.93 -13.02
CA LEU A 54 8.29 -6.76 -11.91
C LEU A 54 7.29 -6.01 -11.02
N ILE A 55 7.54 -4.75 -10.70
CA ILE A 55 6.61 -3.91 -9.93
C ILE A 55 5.24 -3.87 -10.62
N GLY A 56 5.23 -3.59 -11.93
CA GLY A 56 3.98 -3.53 -12.69
C GLY A 56 3.16 -4.81 -12.56
N ILE A 57 3.78 -5.97 -12.77
CA ILE A 57 3.10 -7.27 -12.67
C ILE A 57 2.66 -7.55 -11.22
N LEU A 58 3.59 -7.45 -10.27
CA LEU A 58 3.32 -7.83 -8.88
C LEU A 58 2.32 -6.90 -8.20
N ALA A 59 2.42 -5.59 -8.43
CA ALA A 59 1.44 -4.64 -7.92
C ALA A 59 0.06 -4.85 -8.56
N THR A 60 -0.02 -5.18 -9.85
CA THR A 60 -1.29 -5.52 -10.50
C THR A 60 -1.91 -6.77 -9.88
N LEU A 61 -1.12 -7.82 -9.63
CA LEU A 61 -1.61 -9.03 -8.96
C LEU A 61 -2.08 -8.71 -7.52
N GLY A 62 -1.33 -7.91 -6.78
CA GLY A 62 -1.72 -7.45 -5.45
C GLY A 62 -3.01 -6.62 -5.47
N ALA A 63 -3.15 -5.72 -6.44
CA ALA A 63 -4.35 -4.91 -6.65
C ALA A 63 -5.60 -5.77 -6.86
N LEU A 64 -5.51 -6.78 -7.72
CA LEU A 64 -6.62 -7.68 -8.03
C LEU A 64 -7.00 -8.60 -6.86
N THR A 65 -6.03 -8.96 -6.02
CA THR A 65 -6.24 -10.00 -5.01
C THR A 65 -6.38 -9.47 -3.58
N GLN A 66 -5.88 -8.28 -3.26
CA GLN A 66 -5.90 -7.70 -1.91
C GLN A 66 -6.64 -6.35 -1.80
N GLY A 67 -7.02 -5.72 -2.92
CA GLY A 67 -7.50 -4.34 -2.94
C GLY A 67 -8.87 -4.10 -2.32
N GLY A 68 -9.67 -5.14 -2.08
CA GLY A 68 -11.08 -5.00 -1.70
C GLY A 68 -11.31 -4.28 -0.36
N SER A 69 -10.60 -4.67 0.70
CA SER A 69 -10.82 -4.13 2.05
C SER A 69 -10.56 -2.62 2.16
N ILE A 70 -9.51 -2.13 1.52
CA ILE A 70 -9.19 -0.69 1.51
C ILE A 70 -10.15 0.06 0.60
N SER A 71 -10.56 -0.56 -0.54
CA SER A 71 -11.57 0.02 -1.43
C SER A 71 -12.88 0.28 -0.68
N GLU A 72 -13.36 -0.69 0.08
CA GLU A 72 -14.56 -0.56 0.89
C GLU A 72 -14.46 0.55 1.94
N THR A 73 -13.35 0.61 2.69
CA THR A 73 -13.15 1.67 3.70
C THR A 73 -13.16 3.06 3.08
N VAL A 74 -12.47 3.26 1.96
CA VAL A 74 -12.37 4.56 1.28
C VAL A 74 -13.66 4.92 0.56
N GLY A 75 -14.40 3.93 0.06
CA GLY A 75 -15.64 4.11 -0.68
C GLY A 75 -16.86 4.40 0.18
N SER A 76 -17.02 3.66 1.27
CA SER A 76 -18.23 3.72 2.11
C SER A 76 -17.97 3.87 3.60
N GLY A 77 -16.73 3.61 4.06
CA GLY A 77 -16.41 3.59 5.49
C GLY A 77 -16.00 4.93 6.10
N LEU A 78 -15.87 6.01 5.31
CA LEU A 78 -15.38 7.31 5.81
C LEU A 78 -16.51 8.25 6.26
N ILE A 79 -17.68 8.15 5.66
CA ILE A 79 -18.81 9.07 5.89
C ILE A 79 -20.09 8.26 6.06
N ASP A 80 -20.81 8.56 7.12
CA ASP A 80 -22.10 7.96 7.43
C ASP A 80 -23.26 8.81 6.90
N GLY A 81 -24.40 8.15 6.63
CA GLY A 81 -25.67 8.80 6.28
C GLY A 81 -25.82 9.22 4.82
N VAL A 82 -24.78 9.12 4.00
CA VAL A 82 -24.83 9.46 2.57
C VAL A 82 -24.07 8.45 1.72
N ALA A 83 -24.57 8.21 0.51
CA ALA A 83 -23.85 7.44 -0.49
C ALA A 83 -22.97 8.39 -1.33
N ILE A 84 -21.75 7.97 -1.61
CA ILE A 84 -20.85 8.72 -2.50
C ILE A 84 -21.37 8.56 -3.93
N THR A 85 -21.86 9.65 -4.50
CA THR A 85 -22.34 9.68 -5.89
C THR A 85 -21.17 9.67 -6.87
N SER A 86 -21.43 9.33 -8.15
CA SER A 86 -20.41 9.33 -9.20
C SER A 86 -19.75 10.70 -9.38
N LEU A 87 -20.50 11.80 -9.21
CA LEU A 87 -19.97 13.17 -9.23
C LEU A 87 -19.07 13.43 -8.04
N ALA A 88 -19.48 12.99 -6.86
CA ALA A 88 -18.73 13.11 -5.63
C ALA A 88 -17.41 12.33 -5.70
N ALA A 89 -17.46 11.08 -6.18
CA ALA A 89 -16.28 10.25 -6.43
C ALA A 89 -15.30 10.94 -7.39
N THR A 90 -15.80 11.50 -8.48
CA THR A 90 -14.99 12.23 -9.47
C THR A 90 -14.31 13.44 -8.85
N ALA A 91 -15.03 14.25 -8.08
CA ALA A 91 -14.49 15.42 -7.39
C ALA A 91 -13.38 15.03 -6.38
N GLY A 92 -13.63 14.00 -5.59
CA GLY A 92 -12.67 13.48 -4.60
C GLY A 92 -11.40 12.94 -5.26
N LEU A 93 -11.55 12.13 -6.31
CA LEU A 93 -10.41 11.56 -7.04
C LEU A 93 -9.60 12.63 -7.78
N LEU A 94 -10.24 13.61 -8.42
CA LEU A 94 -9.55 14.74 -9.05
C LEU A 94 -8.76 15.54 -8.02
N THR A 95 -9.37 15.82 -6.85
CA THR A 95 -8.69 16.50 -5.75
C THR A 95 -7.46 15.71 -5.29
N ALA A 96 -7.61 14.41 -4.97
CA ALA A 96 -6.51 13.57 -4.54
C ALA A 96 -5.39 13.49 -5.58
N THR A 97 -5.76 13.34 -6.86
CA THR A 97 -4.81 13.28 -7.97
C THR A 97 -4.05 14.58 -8.15
N ALA A 98 -4.71 15.73 -8.00
CA ALA A 98 -4.06 17.04 -8.06
C ALA A 98 -2.98 17.19 -6.95
N PHE A 99 -3.28 16.76 -5.71
CA PHE A 99 -2.29 16.74 -4.62
C PHE A 99 -1.11 15.82 -4.93
N MET A 100 -1.36 14.62 -5.46
CA MET A 100 -0.30 13.67 -5.82
C MET A 100 0.56 14.22 -6.98
N ALA A 101 -0.06 14.81 -7.99
CA ALA A 101 0.63 15.45 -9.11
C ALA A 101 1.50 16.63 -8.62
N PHE A 102 0.95 17.47 -7.72
CA PHE A 102 1.72 18.54 -7.10
C PHE A 102 2.96 17.99 -6.35
N GLY A 103 2.81 16.88 -5.61
CA GLY A 103 3.92 16.22 -4.93
C GLY A 103 5.03 15.79 -5.88
N VAL A 104 4.66 15.18 -7.01
CA VAL A 104 5.61 14.77 -8.06
C VAL A 104 6.34 15.98 -8.65
N TYR A 105 5.62 17.06 -8.92
CA TYR A 105 6.17 18.26 -9.54
C TYR A 105 7.08 19.06 -8.59
N SER A 106 6.68 19.18 -7.31
CA SER A 106 7.41 19.95 -6.30
C SER A 106 8.58 19.16 -5.68
N GLY A 107 8.64 17.83 -5.91
CA GLY A 107 9.63 16.95 -5.28
C GLY A 107 9.35 16.66 -3.81
N TYR A 108 8.18 17.04 -3.28
CA TYR A 108 7.75 16.69 -1.94
C TYR A 108 6.94 15.39 -1.93
N PRO A 109 7.24 14.44 -1.04
CA PRO A 109 6.50 13.17 -0.96
C PRO A 109 5.11 13.38 -0.36
N VAL A 110 4.10 13.56 -1.22
CA VAL A 110 2.70 13.62 -0.79
C VAL A 110 2.23 12.21 -0.41
N PRO A 111 1.67 12.03 0.80
CA PRO A 111 1.12 10.75 1.20
C PRO A 111 -0.23 10.52 0.52
N ALA A 112 -0.27 9.60 -0.43
CA ALA A 112 -1.45 9.32 -1.26
C ALA A 112 -2.70 8.99 -0.42
N ALA A 113 -2.55 8.19 0.65
CA ALA A 113 -3.66 7.87 1.53
C ALA A 113 -4.25 9.10 2.22
N PHE A 114 -3.41 10.05 2.67
CA PHE A 114 -3.88 11.29 3.31
C PHE A 114 -4.61 12.18 2.32
N ALA A 115 -4.08 12.29 1.10
CA ALA A 115 -4.72 13.08 0.03
C ALA A 115 -6.08 12.50 -0.35
N THR A 116 -6.16 11.18 -0.59
CA THR A 116 -7.42 10.53 -1.01
C THR A 116 -8.44 10.49 0.12
N THR A 117 -8.04 10.03 1.31
CA THR A 117 -8.96 9.98 2.47
C THR A 117 -9.46 11.37 2.82
N GLY A 118 -8.57 12.38 2.86
CA GLY A 118 -8.98 13.75 3.12
C GLY A 118 -9.94 14.30 2.06
N ALA A 119 -9.65 14.11 0.79
CA ALA A 119 -10.53 14.54 -0.30
C ALA A 119 -11.93 13.89 -0.19
N MET A 120 -11.99 12.58 0.09
CA MET A 120 -13.27 11.87 0.25
C MET A 120 -14.05 12.31 1.49
N ILE A 121 -13.37 12.59 2.60
CA ILE A 121 -13.98 13.20 3.78
C ILE A 121 -14.60 14.55 3.43
N GLY A 122 -13.84 15.41 2.75
CA GLY A 122 -14.32 16.74 2.34
C GLY A 122 -15.55 16.68 1.45
N VAL A 123 -15.53 15.81 0.44
CA VAL A 123 -16.65 15.54 -0.45
C VAL A 123 -17.86 15.02 0.32
N GLY A 124 -17.69 14.01 1.18
CA GLY A 124 -18.78 13.41 1.94
C GLY A 124 -19.45 14.40 2.91
N LEU A 125 -18.66 15.25 3.57
CA LEU A 125 -19.17 16.35 4.39
C LEU A 125 -19.97 17.36 3.55
N SER A 126 -19.51 17.63 2.32
CA SER A 126 -20.22 18.54 1.40
C SER A 126 -21.57 17.97 0.91
N LEU A 127 -21.71 16.64 0.89
CA LEU A 127 -22.97 15.94 0.64
C LEU A 127 -23.96 16.00 1.83
N GLY A 128 -23.54 16.52 2.99
CA GLY A 128 -24.32 16.55 4.22
C GLY A 128 -24.19 15.27 5.06
N GLY A 129 -23.24 14.42 4.75
CA GLY A 129 -22.94 13.24 5.56
C GLY A 129 -22.25 13.57 6.88
N THR A 130 -22.22 12.62 7.80
CA THR A 130 -21.58 12.75 9.11
C THR A 130 -20.28 11.95 9.16
N PRO A 131 -19.27 12.41 9.92
CA PRO A 131 -18.00 11.70 10.07
C PRO A 131 -18.18 10.31 10.69
N ALA A 132 -17.62 9.27 10.07
CA ALA A 132 -17.54 7.93 10.64
C ALA A 132 -16.47 7.88 11.73
N VAL A 133 -16.81 8.33 12.95
CA VAL A 133 -15.87 8.63 14.05
C VAL A 133 -15.01 7.42 14.43
N ASP A 134 -15.57 6.21 14.46
CA ASP A 134 -14.83 5.00 14.81
C ASP A 134 -13.78 4.66 13.74
N THR A 135 -14.13 4.77 12.46
CA THR A 135 -13.19 4.61 11.34
C THR A 135 -12.09 5.66 11.41
N TYR A 136 -12.43 6.92 11.68
CA TYR A 136 -11.43 7.99 11.79
C TYR A 136 -10.47 7.74 12.95
N ARG A 137 -10.98 7.30 14.11
CA ARG A 137 -10.16 6.96 15.26
C ARG A 137 -9.18 5.84 14.92
N GLN A 138 -9.66 4.78 14.26
CA GLN A 138 -8.83 3.64 13.85
C GLN A 138 -7.74 4.08 12.88
N ILE A 139 -8.09 4.85 11.84
CA ILE A 139 -7.14 5.38 10.85
C ILE A 139 -6.12 6.30 11.53
N ALA A 140 -6.57 7.23 12.37
CA ALA A 140 -5.69 8.20 13.03
C ALA A 140 -4.68 7.53 13.97
N VAL A 141 -5.13 6.54 14.77
CA VAL A 141 -4.25 5.77 15.65
C VAL A 141 -3.21 5.00 14.82
N PHE A 142 -3.65 4.35 13.75
CA PHE A 142 -2.75 3.60 12.89
C PHE A 142 -1.71 4.53 12.23
N TRP A 143 -2.13 5.66 11.66
CA TRP A 143 -1.23 6.63 11.03
C TRP A 143 -0.25 7.25 12.01
N ALA A 144 -0.67 7.51 13.26
CA ALA A 144 0.22 8.01 14.31
C ALA A 144 1.26 6.96 14.74
N LEU A 145 0.88 5.67 14.74
CA LEU A 145 1.77 4.58 15.14
C LEU A 145 2.72 4.13 14.02
N VAL A 146 2.35 4.26 12.75
CA VAL A 146 3.17 3.82 11.62
C VAL A 146 4.59 4.39 11.65
N PRO A 147 4.83 5.70 11.78
CA PRO A 147 6.19 6.25 11.78
C PRO A 147 7.07 5.72 12.93
N PRO A 148 6.65 5.75 14.21
CA PRO A 148 7.50 5.25 15.30
C PRO A 148 7.66 3.72 15.25
N VAL A 149 6.63 2.96 14.84
CA VAL A 149 6.73 1.50 14.75
C VAL A 149 7.63 1.11 13.58
N SER A 150 7.42 1.67 12.38
CA SER A 150 8.27 1.37 11.23
C SER A 150 9.72 1.77 11.47
N GLY A 151 9.94 3.00 11.95
CA GLY A 151 11.27 3.50 12.27
C GLY A 151 11.94 2.73 13.40
N GLY A 152 11.22 2.43 14.48
CA GLY A 152 11.71 1.68 15.63
C GLY A 152 12.09 0.24 15.26
N LEU A 153 11.21 -0.47 14.54
CA LEU A 153 11.51 -1.82 14.06
C LEU A 153 12.68 -1.84 13.07
N ALA A 154 12.75 -0.85 12.17
CA ALA A 154 13.88 -0.73 11.25
C ALA A 154 15.19 -0.45 11.99
N TYR A 155 15.17 0.42 13.01
CA TYR A 155 16.33 0.66 13.87
C TYR A 155 16.79 -0.60 14.58
N LEU A 156 15.87 -1.33 15.22
CA LEU A 156 16.17 -2.59 15.93
C LEU A 156 16.71 -3.63 14.97
N THR A 157 16.06 -3.86 13.83
CA THR A 157 16.50 -4.82 12.82
C THR A 157 17.89 -4.45 12.28
N ALA A 158 18.13 -3.18 11.98
CA ALA A 158 19.44 -2.71 11.51
C ALA A 158 20.52 -2.88 12.58
N THR A 159 20.21 -2.65 13.85
CA THR A 159 21.12 -2.83 14.97
C THR A 159 21.47 -4.29 15.16
N ILE A 160 20.48 -5.19 15.07
CA ILE A 160 20.68 -6.65 15.16
C ILE A 160 21.56 -7.15 14.01
N LEU A 161 21.26 -6.74 12.75
CA LEU A 161 22.05 -7.17 11.59
C LEU A 161 23.49 -6.62 11.57
N ARG A 162 23.80 -5.64 12.42
CA ARG A 162 25.16 -5.09 12.56
C ARG A 162 25.98 -5.72 13.67
N ARG A 163 25.38 -6.57 14.48
CA ARG A 163 26.10 -7.26 15.56
C ARG A 163 27.05 -8.30 14.97
N ASP A 164 28.29 -8.28 15.42
CA ASP A 164 29.33 -9.21 14.96
C ASP A 164 29.07 -10.66 15.41
N ASP A 165 28.29 -10.84 16.49
CA ASP A 165 27.89 -12.15 17.02
C ASP A 165 26.76 -12.81 16.20
N ILE A 166 26.10 -12.09 15.28
CA ILE A 166 25.05 -12.62 14.42
C ILE A 166 25.54 -12.61 12.96
N PRO A 167 26.03 -13.71 12.43
CA PRO A 167 26.50 -13.77 11.06
C PRO A 167 25.34 -13.58 10.07
N GLU A 168 25.59 -12.94 8.92
CA GLU A 168 24.59 -12.71 7.87
C GLU A 168 23.98 -14.02 7.34
N THR A 169 24.73 -15.11 7.40
CA THR A 169 24.26 -16.46 7.05
C THR A 169 23.18 -17.00 8.00
N VAL A 170 22.88 -16.29 9.09
CA VAL A 170 21.81 -16.61 10.03
C VAL A 170 20.78 -15.48 10.08
N GLY A 171 21.22 -14.23 10.23
CA GLY A 171 20.31 -13.09 10.40
C GLY A 171 19.42 -12.85 9.18
N VAL A 172 19.96 -12.91 7.96
CA VAL A 172 19.20 -12.69 6.73
C VAL A 172 18.20 -13.83 6.45
N PRO A 173 18.57 -15.13 6.60
CA PRO A 173 17.61 -16.22 6.52
C PRO A 173 16.49 -16.17 7.56
N LEU A 174 16.75 -15.71 8.78
CA LEU A 174 15.69 -15.53 9.81
C LEU A 174 14.66 -14.47 9.37
N LEU A 175 15.11 -13.38 8.79
CA LEU A 175 14.19 -12.37 8.21
C LEU A 175 13.41 -12.94 7.01
N ALA A 176 14.04 -13.79 6.20
CA ALA A 176 13.36 -14.49 5.11
C ALA A 176 12.29 -15.45 5.64
N ALA A 177 12.55 -16.15 6.75
CA ALA A 177 11.57 -16.99 7.43
C ALA A 177 10.36 -16.17 7.92
N LEU A 178 10.61 -15.02 8.56
CA LEU A 178 9.55 -14.11 8.99
C LEU A 178 8.68 -13.66 7.81
N VAL A 179 9.30 -13.20 6.73
CA VAL A 179 8.59 -12.78 5.51
C VAL A 179 7.81 -13.94 4.90
N GLY A 180 8.41 -15.13 4.80
CA GLY A 180 7.74 -16.33 4.28
C GLY A 180 6.55 -16.76 5.14
N GLY A 181 6.66 -16.71 6.47
CA GLY A 181 5.56 -16.98 7.39
C GLY A 181 4.39 -16.01 7.22
N ILE A 182 4.68 -14.72 6.99
CA ILE A 182 3.64 -13.72 6.71
C ILE A 182 3.00 -14.01 5.34
N VAL A 183 3.79 -14.31 4.31
CA VAL A 183 3.29 -14.62 2.96
C VAL A 183 2.31 -15.80 2.97
N ALA A 184 2.56 -16.84 3.78
CA ALA A 184 1.62 -17.96 3.93
C ALA A 184 0.25 -17.54 4.46
N ASN A 185 0.19 -16.44 5.24
CA ASN A 185 -1.01 -15.92 5.88
C ASN A 185 -1.58 -14.66 5.22
N VAL A 186 -1.01 -14.23 4.11
CA VAL A 186 -1.53 -13.10 3.33
C VAL A 186 -2.95 -13.41 2.86
N ARG A 187 -3.89 -12.52 3.17
CA ARG A 187 -5.29 -12.64 2.75
C ARG A 187 -5.44 -12.25 1.30
N LEU A 188 -6.10 -13.12 0.52
CA LEU A 188 -6.32 -12.95 -0.90
C LEU A 188 -7.81 -13.13 -1.21
N GLY A 189 -8.43 -12.14 -1.84
CA GLY A 189 -9.85 -12.17 -2.20
C GLY A 189 -10.25 -13.27 -3.19
N VAL A 190 -9.26 -13.88 -3.85
CA VAL A 190 -9.48 -15.04 -4.75
C VAL A 190 -9.47 -16.39 -4.03
N ILE A 191 -9.09 -16.40 -2.75
CA ILE A 191 -9.08 -17.60 -1.91
C ILE A 191 -10.31 -17.56 -1.00
N PRO A 192 -11.20 -18.57 -1.05
CA PRO A 192 -12.33 -18.64 -0.15
C PRO A 192 -11.86 -18.85 1.29
N ALA A 193 -12.47 -18.13 2.23
CA ALA A 193 -12.18 -18.29 3.65
C ALA A 193 -12.99 -19.45 4.24
N PRO A 194 -12.38 -20.33 5.04
CA PRO A 194 -13.08 -21.48 5.64
C PRO A 194 -14.18 -21.09 6.63
N SER A 195 -14.15 -19.89 7.18
CA SER A 195 -15.01 -19.42 8.27
C SER A 195 -16.01 -18.31 7.89
N GLY A 196 -16.28 -18.13 6.58
CA GLY A 196 -17.21 -17.10 6.11
C GLY A 196 -16.66 -15.68 6.14
N ALA A 197 -15.35 -15.51 6.35
CA ALA A 197 -14.68 -14.23 6.11
C ALA A 197 -14.51 -14.01 4.59
N ASP A 198 -14.47 -12.76 4.16
CA ASP A 198 -14.45 -12.42 2.72
C ASP A 198 -13.15 -12.83 1.99
N GLN A 199 -12.09 -13.11 2.71
CA GLN A 199 -10.77 -13.40 2.14
C GLN A 199 -10.05 -14.50 2.90
N GLY A 200 -9.53 -15.50 2.20
CA GLY A 200 -8.71 -16.58 2.74
C GLY A 200 -7.22 -16.39 2.51
N SER A 201 -6.41 -17.21 3.19
CA SER A 201 -4.96 -17.31 2.98
C SER A 201 -4.59 -18.71 2.51
N ILE A 202 -3.36 -18.88 1.98
CA ILE A 202 -2.85 -20.21 1.60
C ILE A 202 -2.85 -21.14 2.81
N ALA A 203 -2.39 -20.67 3.97
CA ALA A 203 -2.39 -21.46 5.21
C ALA A 203 -3.80 -21.84 5.65
N GLY A 204 -4.75 -20.89 5.62
CA GLY A 204 -6.15 -21.13 5.96
C GLY A 204 -6.87 -22.06 4.96
N LEU A 205 -6.57 -21.96 3.66
CA LEU A 205 -7.13 -22.85 2.64
C LEU A 205 -6.72 -24.31 2.91
N VAL A 206 -5.44 -24.57 3.12
CA VAL A 206 -4.95 -25.94 3.41
C VAL A 206 -5.54 -26.45 4.71
N ALA A 207 -5.60 -25.65 5.76
CA ALA A 207 -6.22 -26.01 7.02
C ALA A 207 -7.72 -26.40 6.84
N GLY A 208 -8.47 -25.62 6.08
CA GLY A 208 -9.88 -25.90 5.79
C GLY A 208 -10.10 -27.17 4.96
N VAL A 209 -9.24 -27.44 3.99
CA VAL A 209 -9.31 -28.66 3.16
C VAL A 209 -8.97 -29.91 3.98
N VAL A 210 -7.91 -29.86 4.79
CA VAL A 210 -7.45 -30.99 5.61
C VAL A 210 -8.28 -31.16 6.89
N ARG A 211 -9.07 -30.13 7.28
CA ARG A 211 -9.89 -30.13 8.51
C ARG A 211 -9.08 -30.43 9.76
N THR A 212 -8.04 -29.65 9.96
CA THR A 212 -7.14 -29.81 11.10
C THR A 212 -7.75 -29.29 12.40
N PRO A 213 -7.42 -29.87 13.57
CA PRO A 213 -7.93 -29.42 14.83
C PRO A 213 -7.38 -28.04 15.23
N THR A 214 -8.20 -27.27 15.95
CA THR A 214 -7.79 -26.02 16.59
C THR A 214 -7.38 -26.27 18.03
N VAL A 215 -6.19 -25.81 18.41
CA VAL A 215 -5.69 -25.88 19.79
C VAL A 215 -5.36 -24.47 20.27
N ALA A 216 -5.96 -24.06 21.38
CA ALA A 216 -5.83 -22.70 21.93
C ALA A 216 -6.11 -21.57 20.91
N GLY A 217 -7.11 -21.78 20.03
CA GLY A 217 -7.48 -20.81 19.00
C GLY A 217 -6.59 -20.80 17.76
N VAL A 218 -5.56 -21.65 17.71
CA VAL A 218 -4.64 -21.78 16.56
C VAL A 218 -5.02 -23.06 15.78
N ASP A 219 -5.28 -22.92 14.49
CA ASP A 219 -5.45 -24.07 13.59
C ASP A 219 -4.08 -24.70 13.30
N LEU A 220 -3.95 -26.00 13.61
CA LEU A 220 -2.67 -26.71 13.51
C LEU A 220 -2.20 -26.86 12.06
N GLY A 221 -3.10 -26.97 11.10
CA GLY A 221 -2.74 -27.05 9.69
C GLY A 221 -2.24 -25.72 9.16
N ALA A 222 -2.91 -24.63 9.52
CA ALA A 222 -2.45 -23.29 9.17
C ALA A 222 -1.07 -23.00 9.79
N ALA A 223 -0.86 -23.37 11.04
CA ALA A 223 0.44 -23.24 11.71
C ALA A 223 1.52 -24.07 11.01
N LEU A 224 1.22 -25.33 10.66
CA LEU A 224 2.14 -26.19 9.93
C LEU A 224 2.54 -25.60 8.57
N VAL A 225 1.56 -25.15 7.76
CA VAL A 225 1.83 -24.51 6.46
C VAL A 225 2.69 -23.25 6.65
N THR A 226 2.37 -22.42 7.65
CA THR A 226 3.16 -21.24 8.00
C THR A 226 4.60 -21.60 8.31
N LEU A 227 4.82 -22.62 9.14
CA LEU A 227 6.16 -23.09 9.50
C LEU A 227 6.91 -23.70 8.32
N LEU A 228 6.22 -24.44 7.44
CA LEU A 228 6.81 -25.00 6.22
C LEU A 228 7.26 -23.90 5.25
N VAL A 229 6.42 -22.89 4.99
CA VAL A 229 6.79 -21.79 4.11
C VAL A 229 7.90 -20.94 4.73
N ALA A 230 7.84 -20.66 6.03
CA ALA A 230 8.91 -19.96 6.75
C ALA A 230 10.23 -20.75 6.69
N GLY A 231 10.18 -22.07 6.96
CA GLY A 231 11.35 -22.96 6.91
C GLY A 231 11.94 -23.09 5.49
N ALA A 232 11.08 -23.18 4.47
CA ALA A 232 11.52 -23.19 3.07
C ALA A 232 12.21 -21.87 2.67
N SER A 233 11.64 -20.73 3.07
CA SER A 233 12.22 -19.41 2.85
C SER A 233 13.55 -19.24 3.56
N PHE A 234 13.63 -19.70 4.83
CA PHE A 234 14.88 -19.75 5.60
C PHE A 234 15.94 -20.57 4.87
N GLN A 235 15.61 -21.82 4.53
CA GLN A 235 16.57 -22.74 3.93
C GLN A 235 17.02 -22.29 2.53
N PHE A 236 16.11 -21.70 1.74
CA PHE A 236 16.44 -21.16 0.42
C PHE A 236 17.48 -20.03 0.54
N ILE A 237 17.22 -19.04 1.39
CA ILE A 237 18.14 -17.89 1.57
C ILE A 237 19.42 -18.34 2.27
N ARG A 238 19.35 -19.27 3.24
CA ARG A 238 20.54 -19.81 3.91
C ARG A 238 21.51 -20.48 2.93
N ARG A 239 21.00 -21.30 2.01
CA ARG A 239 21.83 -21.93 0.97
C ARG A 239 22.53 -20.87 0.12
N ARG A 240 21.79 -19.86 -0.33
CA ARG A 240 22.34 -18.75 -1.12
C ARG A 240 23.38 -17.93 -0.36
N THR A 241 23.17 -17.66 0.93
CA THR A 241 24.14 -16.93 1.76
C THR A 241 25.36 -17.77 2.12
N GLN A 242 25.24 -19.10 2.18
CA GLN A 242 26.38 -20.00 2.37
C GLN A 242 27.27 -20.10 1.12
N GLU A 243 26.69 -20.07 -0.10
CA GLU A 243 27.43 -20.03 -1.36
C GLU A 243 28.16 -18.67 -1.51
N SER A 244 27.46 -17.58 -1.29
CA SER A 244 27.97 -16.20 -1.27
C SER A 244 27.03 -15.30 -0.48
N VAL A 245 27.55 -14.67 0.55
CA VAL A 245 26.77 -13.72 1.37
C VAL A 245 26.18 -12.61 0.50
N ASP A 246 26.95 -12.04 -0.41
CA ASP A 246 26.47 -10.97 -1.30
C ASP A 246 25.34 -11.44 -2.21
N GLN A 247 25.45 -12.63 -2.80
CA GLN A 247 24.38 -13.17 -3.66
C GLN A 247 23.13 -13.50 -2.85
N GLY A 248 23.26 -14.08 -1.65
CA GLY A 248 22.14 -14.40 -0.78
C GLY A 248 21.36 -13.15 -0.37
N VAL A 249 22.07 -12.11 0.03
CA VAL A 249 21.49 -10.83 0.44
C VAL A 249 20.81 -10.12 -0.75
N ARG A 250 21.43 -10.10 -1.93
CA ARG A 250 20.80 -9.54 -3.15
C ARG A 250 19.55 -10.33 -3.55
N THR A 251 19.61 -11.66 -3.49
CA THR A 251 18.44 -12.52 -3.75
C THR A 251 17.31 -12.18 -2.80
N PHE A 252 17.61 -12.06 -1.50
CA PHE A 252 16.60 -11.70 -0.51
C PHE A 252 16.00 -10.30 -0.76
N LEU A 253 16.81 -9.30 -1.13
CA LEU A 253 16.31 -7.97 -1.49
C LEU A 253 15.34 -7.99 -2.67
N VAL A 254 15.62 -8.79 -3.70
CA VAL A 254 14.70 -8.92 -4.84
C VAL A 254 13.40 -9.59 -4.43
N LEU A 255 13.46 -10.67 -3.65
CA LEU A 255 12.26 -11.35 -3.14
C LEU A 255 11.44 -10.45 -2.20
N LEU A 256 12.12 -9.77 -1.28
CA LEU A 256 11.48 -8.82 -0.37
C LEU A 256 10.83 -7.66 -1.14
N GLY A 257 11.54 -7.08 -2.10
CA GLY A 257 10.99 -6.07 -3.01
C GLY A 257 9.75 -6.59 -3.76
N SER A 258 9.75 -7.86 -4.16
CA SER A 258 8.63 -8.49 -4.86
C SER A 258 7.38 -8.59 -3.98
N VAL A 259 7.50 -9.10 -2.75
CA VAL A 259 6.34 -9.22 -1.83
C VAL A 259 5.86 -7.85 -1.35
N VAL A 260 6.75 -6.89 -1.17
CA VAL A 260 6.38 -5.51 -0.82
C VAL A 260 5.69 -4.82 -1.99
N ALA A 261 6.14 -5.01 -3.24
CA ALA A 261 5.47 -4.47 -4.42
C ALA A 261 4.06 -5.05 -4.62
N PHE A 262 3.90 -6.36 -4.39
CA PHE A 262 2.60 -7.01 -4.38
C PHE A 262 1.65 -6.36 -3.34
N SER A 263 2.11 -6.21 -2.10
CA SER A 263 1.34 -5.57 -1.02
C SER A 263 1.03 -4.11 -1.30
N SER A 264 1.98 -3.39 -1.92
CA SER A 264 1.78 -2.01 -2.34
C SER A 264 0.62 -1.90 -3.33
N GLY A 265 0.55 -2.79 -4.32
CA GLY A 265 -0.56 -2.82 -5.27
C GLY A 265 -1.91 -3.02 -4.59
N GLY A 266 -2.00 -4.00 -3.68
CA GLY A 266 -3.21 -4.27 -2.90
C GLY A 266 -3.67 -3.08 -2.06
N SER A 267 -2.73 -2.37 -1.45
CA SER A 267 -3.03 -1.17 -0.66
C SER A 267 -3.40 0.04 -1.51
N GLN A 268 -2.66 0.29 -2.59
CA GLN A 268 -2.82 1.52 -3.37
C GLN A 268 -4.05 1.49 -4.29
N VAL A 269 -4.43 0.32 -4.82
CA VAL A 269 -5.61 0.23 -5.69
C VAL A 269 -6.87 0.71 -4.98
N GLY A 270 -7.06 0.40 -3.72
CA GLY A 270 -8.22 0.82 -2.94
C GLY A 270 -8.37 2.33 -2.82
N LEU A 271 -7.27 3.09 -2.86
CA LEU A 271 -7.31 4.55 -2.85
C LEU A 271 -7.88 5.12 -4.16
N ALA A 272 -7.65 4.45 -5.29
CA ALA A 272 -8.19 4.88 -6.58
C ALA A 272 -9.59 4.34 -6.86
N THR A 273 -9.89 3.13 -6.38
CA THR A 273 -11.13 2.42 -6.69
C THR A 273 -12.22 2.64 -5.64
N GLY A 274 -11.85 2.81 -4.38
CA GLY A 274 -12.81 3.01 -3.30
C GLY A 274 -13.88 4.05 -3.59
N PRO A 275 -13.53 5.27 -3.99
CA PRO A 275 -14.53 6.29 -4.32
C PRO A 275 -15.53 5.86 -5.41
N LEU A 276 -15.15 4.95 -6.30
CA LEU A 276 -16.01 4.44 -7.38
C LEU A 276 -16.82 3.21 -6.98
N GLU A 277 -16.73 2.74 -5.75
CA GLU A 277 -17.35 1.49 -5.33
C GLU A 277 -18.89 1.53 -5.47
N ASN A 278 -19.52 2.62 -5.04
CA ASN A 278 -20.95 2.81 -5.21
C ASN A 278 -21.36 2.80 -6.69
N LEU A 279 -20.62 3.51 -7.55
CA LEU A 279 -20.87 3.54 -8.99
C LEU A 279 -20.83 2.14 -9.59
N TYR A 280 -19.77 1.38 -9.32
CA TYR A 280 -19.59 0.07 -9.95
C TYR A 280 -20.50 -1.01 -9.38
N ARG A 281 -20.62 -1.10 -8.03
CA ARG A 281 -21.35 -2.19 -7.38
C ARG A 281 -22.86 -1.93 -7.30
N VAL A 282 -23.27 -0.69 -7.04
CA VAL A 282 -24.68 -0.35 -6.82
C VAL A 282 -25.33 0.17 -8.09
N GLU A 283 -24.74 1.16 -8.75
CA GLU A 283 -25.37 1.81 -9.92
C GLU A 283 -25.23 0.95 -11.18
N LEU A 284 -24.08 0.33 -11.43
CA LEU A 284 -23.81 -0.52 -12.59
C LEU A 284 -24.08 -2.01 -12.34
N GLY A 285 -24.22 -2.45 -11.09
CA GLY A 285 -24.42 -3.86 -10.74
C GLY A 285 -23.23 -4.77 -11.08
N LEU A 286 -22.01 -4.23 -11.20
CA LEU A 286 -20.82 -4.97 -11.57
C LEU A 286 -20.15 -5.59 -10.33
N PRO A 287 -19.49 -6.75 -10.49
CA PRO A 287 -18.74 -7.36 -9.40
C PRO A 287 -17.53 -6.50 -9.01
N GLY A 288 -17.14 -6.50 -7.73
CA GLY A 288 -16.01 -5.69 -7.23
C GLY A 288 -14.69 -5.94 -7.97
N ILE A 289 -14.49 -7.14 -8.52
CA ILE A 289 -13.30 -7.44 -9.33
C ILE A 289 -13.21 -6.58 -10.61
N ALA A 290 -14.33 -6.18 -11.19
CA ALA A 290 -14.32 -5.28 -12.36
C ALA A 290 -13.74 -3.90 -12.00
N LEU A 291 -14.10 -3.40 -10.83
CA LEU A 291 -13.55 -2.16 -10.30
C LEU A 291 -12.06 -2.27 -10.01
N LEU A 292 -11.65 -3.35 -9.33
CA LEU A 292 -10.23 -3.62 -9.07
C LEU A 292 -9.42 -3.79 -10.36
N ALA A 293 -10.01 -4.36 -11.43
CA ALA A 293 -9.34 -4.50 -12.72
C ALA A 293 -9.06 -3.13 -13.37
N VAL A 294 -9.97 -2.17 -13.27
CA VAL A 294 -9.73 -0.79 -13.73
C VAL A 294 -8.55 -0.17 -12.97
N GLY A 295 -8.57 -0.25 -11.65
CA GLY A 295 -7.47 0.26 -10.82
C GLY A 295 -6.13 -0.45 -11.09
N ALA A 296 -6.16 -1.78 -11.22
CA ALA A 296 -4.99 -2.60 -11.53
C ALA A 296 -4.36 -2.24 -12.89
N THR A 297 -5.19 -1.98 -13.90
CA THR A 297 -4.71 -1.52 -15.22
C THR A 297 -4.01 -0.16 -15.12
N GLY A 298 -4.57 0.77 -14.35
CA GLY A 298 -3.94 2.06 -14.07
C GLY A 298 -2.59 1.89 -13.37
N ILE A 299 -2.52 1.08 -12.32
CA ILE A 299 -1.29 0.77 -11.58
C ILE A 299 -0.22 0.17 -12.52
N LEU A 300 -0.60 -0.78 -13.38
CA LEU A 300 0.30 -1.39 -14.35
C LEU A 300 0.92 -0.35 -15.29
N GLY A 301 0.05 0.46 -15.91
CA GLY A 301 0.50 1.54 -16.81
C GLY A 301 1.41 2.54 -16.10
N GLY A 302 1.04 2.96 -14.89
CA GLY A 302 1.84 3.88 -14.08
C GLY A 302 3.20 3.33 -13.70
N ALA A 303 3.26 2.07 -13.26
CA ALA A 303 4.50 1.40 -12.91
C ALA A 303 5.46 1.27 -14.09
N TRP A 304 4.96 1.00 -15.29
CA TRP A 304 5.82 0.85 -16.47
C TRP A 304 6.25 2.18 -17.07
N MET A 305 5.38 3.20 -17.03
CA MET A 305 5.63 4.50 -17.66
C MET A 305 6.34 5.50 -16.72
N GLY A 306 5.97 5.53 -15.44
CA GLY A 306 6.41 6.55 -14.48
C GLY A 306 7.46 6.09 -13.48
N ALA A 307 7.38 4.84 -13.02
CA ALA A 307 8.24 4.32 -11.95
C ALA A 307 9.76 4.36 -12.26
N PRO A 308 10.27 4.15 -13.49
CA PRO A 308 11.71 4.13 -13.72
C PRO A 308 12.46 5.38 -13.26
N ARG A 309 11.87 6.57 -13.42
CA ARG A 309 12.47 7.84 -12.99
C ARG A 309 12.57 7.92 -11.46
N LEU A 310 11.49 7.55 -10.77
CA LEU A 310 11.45 7.60 -9.32
C LEU A 310 12.32 6.50 -8.68
N LEU A 311 12.38 5.32 -9.28
CA LEU A 311 13.28 4.24 -8.89
C LEU A 311 14.73 4.67 -8.89
N GLN A 312 15.17 5.39 -9.95
CA GLN A 312 16.53 5.91 -10.02
C GLN A 312 16.83 6.93 -8.93
N ALA A 313 15.88 7.81 -8.62
CA ALA A 313 16.03 8.82 -7.56
C ALA A 313 16.12 8.16 -6.19
N THR A 314 15.17 7.30 -5.84
CA THR A 314 15.08 6.64 -4.54
C THR A 314 16.18 5.60 -4.32
N SER A 315 16.63 4.90 -5.38
CA SER A 315 17.70 3.92 -5.24
C SER A 315 19.04 4.54 -4.80
N ARG A 316 19.30 5.80 -5.15
CA ARG A 316 20.48 6.54 -4.67
C ARG A 316 20.45 6.77 -3.16
N GLU A 317 19.28 7.07 -2.58
CA GLU A 317 19.12 7.21 -1.13
C GLU A 317 19.38 5.87 -0.42
N TYR A 318 18.88 4.78 -0.97
CA TYR A 318 19.12 3.43 -0.44
C TYR A 318 20.55 2.94 -0.62
N ALA A 319 21.22 3.31 -1.71
CA ALA A 319 22.63 3.00 -1.90
C ALA A 319 23.50 3.59 -0.77
N GLN A 320 23.15 4.80 -0.28
CA GLN A 320 23.83 5.43 0.85
C GLN A 320 23.57 4.72 2.18
N LEU A 321 22.40 4.07 2.35
CA LEU A 321 22.11 3.28 3.55
C LEU A 321 22.95 2.01 3.63
N GLY A 322 23.31 1.42 2.48
CA GLY A 322 23.89 0.10 2.39
C GLY A 322 22.85 -1.02 2.56
N VAL A 323 23.22 -2.21 2.17
CA VAL A 323 22.32 -3.35 1.95
C VAL A 323 21.61 -3.81 3.22
N ARG A 324 22.33 -3.95 4.35
CA ARG A 324 21.78 -4.42 5.63
C ARG A 324 20.68 -3.48 6.15
N ARG A 325 20.93 -2.16 6.10
CA ARG A 325 19.95 -1.16 6.56
C ARG A 325 18.75 -1.03 5.62
N SER A 326 18.97 -1.31 4.33
CA SER A 326 17.90 -1.39 3.34
C SER A 326 16.94 -2.55 3.61
N ILE A 327 17.45 -3.73 3.96
CA ILE A 327 16.64 -4.87 4.42
C ILE A 327 15.86 -4.48 5.69
N ALA A 328 16.56 -3.87 6.65
CA ALA A 328 15.97 -3.45 7.92
C ALA A 328 14.84 -2.42 7.75
N ALA A 329 14.88 -1.57 6.73
CA ALA A 329 13.81 -0.63 6.42
C ALA A 329 12.60 -1.30 5.76
N LEU A 330 12.82 -2.29 4.88
CA LEU A 330 11.75 -2.91 4.10
C LEU A 330 10.97 -3.99 4.85
N VAL A 331 11.63 -4.82 5.70
CA VAL A 331 10.95 -5.93 6.40
C VAL A 331 9.82 -5.42 7.30
N PRO A 332 10.04 -4.42 8.19
CA PRO A 332 8.95 -3.82 8.95
C PRO A 332 7.88 -3.18 8.06
N GLY A 333 8.30 -2.58 6.96
CA GLY A 333 7.37 -2.00 5.97
C GLY A 333 6.39 -3.02 5.42
N PHE A 334 6.87 -4.23 5.11
CA PHE A 334 6.02 -5.33 4.66
C PHE A 334 5.03 -5.77 5.74
N VAL A 335 5.49 -5.94 6.99
CA VAL A 335 4.64 -6.32 8.13
C VAL A 335 3.51 -5.31 8.34
N ILE A 336 3.85 -4.02 8.38
CA ILE A 336 2.89 -2.94 8.59
C ILE A 336 1.89 -2.85 7.43
N ALA A 337 2.37 -3.02 6.19
CA ALA A 337 1.50 -3.01 5.01
C ALA A 337 0.46 -4.14 5.05
N GLN A 338 0.88 -5.36 5.40
CA GLN A 338 -0.04 -6.49 5.51
C GLN A 338 -1.04 -6.32 6.67
N ALA A 339 -0.60 -5.77 7.80
CA ALA A 339 -1.50 -5.44 8.90
C ALA A 339 -2.57 -4.40 8.48
N ALA A 340 -2.16 -3.35 7.77
CA ALA A 340 -3.09 -2.33 7.28
C ALA A 340 -4.10 -2.88 6.28
N ILE A 341 -3.66 -3.70 5.31
CA ILE A 341 -4.54 -4.36 4.33
C ILE A 341 -5.54 -5.27 5.05
N ALA A 342 -5.07 -6.07 6.01
CA ALA A 342 -5.93 -6.97 6.79
C ALA A 342 -7.00 -6.24 7.62
N LEU A 343 -6.71 -5.00 8.04
CA LEU A 343 -7.63 -4.13 8.80
C LEU A 343 -8.43 -3.17 7.90
N GLY A 344 -8.22 -3.19 6.58
CA GLY A 344 -8.85 -2.25 5.66
C GLY A 344 -8.41 -0.79 5.85
N ILE A 345 -7.27 -0.53 6.48
CA ILE A 345 -6.82 0.83 6.78
C ILE A 345 -6.06 1.40 5.60
N PRO A 346 -6.50 2.54 5.03
CA PRO A 346 -5.76 3.21 3.96
C PRO A 346 -4.40 3.69 4.47
N ILE A 347 -3.33 3.27 3.80
CA ILE A 347 -1.95 3.62 4.17
C ILE A 347 -1.19 4.27 3.03
N SER A 348 -0.21 5.08 3.39
CA SER A 348 0.79 5.58 2.45
C SER A 348 2.09 4.79 2.57
N PHE A 349 2.47 4.08 1.52
CA PHE A 349 3.75 3.38 1.47
C PHE A 349 4.94 4.34 1.65
N ASN A 350 4.82 5.58 1.16
CA ASN A 350 5.85 6.60 1.35
C ASN A 350 6.11 6.87 2.85
N ASN A 351 5.04 6.91 3.68
CA ASN A 351 5.20 7.13 5.13
C ASN A 351 5.93 5.96 5.80
N ILE A 352 5.54 4.73 5.46
CA ILE A 352 6.16 3.53 6.01
C ILE A 352 7.64 3.47 5.63
N ILE A 353 7.94 3.64 4.34
CA ILE A 353 9.28 3.51 3.80
C ILE A 353 10.20 4.63 4.31
N ILE A 354 9.76 5.89 4.28
CA ILE A 354 10.54 7.02 4.79
C ILE A 354 10.85 6.81 6.28
N SER A 355 9.88 6.38 7.07
CA SER A 355 10.08 6.10 8.49
C SER A 355 11.08 4.95 8.71
N GLY A 356 10.99 3.89 7.92
CA GLY A 356 11.93 2.77 7.93
C GLY A 356 13.35 3.19 7.55
N VAL A 357 13.50 4.03 6.52
CA VAL A 357 14.79 4.60 6.09
C VAL A 357 15.40 5.47 7.20
N ILE A 358 14.59 6.30 7.86
CA ILE A 358 15.02 7.11 8.99
C ILE A 358 15.53 6.21 10.12
N GLY A 359 14.76 5.20 10.52
CA GLY A 359 15.11 4.27 11.58
C GLY A 359 16.39 3.48 11.28
N GLY A 360 16.48 2.89 10.09
CA GLY A 360 17.68 2.18 9.63
C GLY A 360 18.90 3.09 9.52
N GLY A 361 18.71 4.35 9.13
CA GLY A 361 19.75 5.38 9.09
C GLY A 361 20.29 5.72 10.49
N LEU A 362 19.39 5.91 11.46
CA LEU A 362 19.77 6.20 12.86
C LEU A 362 20.62 5.07 13.49
N ALA A 363 20.38 3.81 13.14
CA ALA A 363 21.19 2.68 13.61
C ALA A 363 22.65 2.77 13.13
N GLY A 364 22.93 3.53 12.04
CA GLY A 364 24.28 3.78 11.52
C GLY A 364 25.00 4.97 12.10
N GLY A 365 24.39 5.68 13.06
CA GLY A 365 24.84 6.98 13.57
C GLY A 365 24.05 8.12 12.92
N SER A 366 23.89 9.22 13.64
CA SER A 366 22.98 10.33 13.26
C SER A 366 23.41 11.16 12.04
N ALA A 367 24.52 10.83 11.39
CA ALA A 367 25.15 11.66 10.34
C ALA A 367 24.32 11.79 9.04
N GLY A 368 23.25 11.00 8.85
CA GLY A 368 22.41 11.02 7.63
C GLY A 368 20.97 11.49 7.83
N VAL A 369 20.52 11.76 9.06
CA VAL A 369 19.12 12.05 9.36
C VAL A 369 18.95 13.47 9.91
N SER A 370 18.45 14.37 9.08
CA SER A 370 18.17 15.76 9.49
C SER A 370 16.84 15.87 10.23
N ARG A 371 16.86 16.28 11.50
CA ARG A 371 15.65 16.57 12.30
C ARG A 371 14.72 17.57 11.61
N ARG A 372 15.31 18.57 10.91
CA ARG A 372 14.56 19.55 10.12
C ARG A 372 13.80 18.89 8.98
N LYS A 373 14.45 17.96 8.25
CA LYS A 373 13.82 17.22 7.15
C LYS A 373 12.65 16.36 7.66
N ILE A 374 12.81 15.69 8.80
CA ILE A 374 11.74 14.93 9.45
C ILE A 374 10.56 15.84 9.79
N GLY A 375 10.81 16.95 10.50
CA GLY A 375 9.75 17.90 10.89
C GLY A 375 9.00 18.46 9.69
N VAL A 376 9.70 18.89 8.64
CA VAL A 376 9.09 19.36 7.39
C VAL A 376 8.22 18.27 6.76
N THR A 377 8.71 17.02 6.71
CA THR A 377 7.96 15.91 6.13
C THR A 377 6.67 15.62 6.89
N VAL A 378 6.72 15.54 8.22
CA VAL A 378 5.53 15.31 9.06
C VAL A 378 4.53 16.47 8.93
N THR A 379 5.02 17.70 8.98
CA THR A 379 4.16 18.90 8.77
C THR A 379 3.47 18.85 7.42
N PHE A 380 4.20 18.48 6.38
CA PHE A 380 3.64 18.35 5.03
C PHE A 380 2.57 17.25 4.94
N TRP A 381 2.74 16.14 5.65
CA TRP A 381 1.72 15.09 5.72
C TRP A 381 0.42 15.59 6.35
N LEU A 382 0.52 16.27 7.50
CA LEU A 382 -0.65 16.82 8.19
C LEU A 382 -1.35 17.91 7.36
N LEU A 383 -0.58 18.80 6.74
CA LEU A 383 -1.10 19.83 5.84
C LEU A 383 -1.83 19.21 4.65
N THR A 384 -1.28 18.13 4.06
CA THR A 384 -1.93 17.42 2.95
C THR A 384 -3.32 16.92 3.37
N LEU A 385 -3.46 16.32 4.55
CA LEU A 385 -4.74 15.82 5.03
C LEU A 385 -5.75 16.98 5.19
N VAL A 386 -5.38 18.01 5.94
CA VAL A 386 -6.29 19.14 6.24
C VAL A 386 -6.68 19.89 4.98
N THR A 387 -5.71 20.18 4.11
CA THR A 387 -5.99 20.92 2.88
C THR A 387 -6.77 20.09 1.87
N SER A 388 -6.54 18.77 1.78
CA SER A 388 -7.34 17.91 0.88
C SER A 388 -8.81 17.79 1.32
N VAL A 389 -9.10 17.82 2.63
CA VAL A 389 -10.49 17.91 3.13
C VAL A 389 -11.13 19.21 2.66
N ALA A 390 -10.48 20.35 2.87
CA ALA A 390 -11.03 21.65 2.46
C ALA A 390 -11.21 21.76 0.94
N VAL A 391 -10.21 21.33 0.17
CA VAL A 391 -10.27 21.38 -1.30
C VAL A 391 -11.32 20.41 -1.84
N GLY A 392 -11.42 19.19 -1.32
CA GLY A 392 -12.44 18.21 -1.71
C GLY A 392 -13.87 18.73 -1.49
N PHE A 393 -14.10 19.37 -0.34
CA PHE A 393 -15.37 20.04 -0.03
C PHE A 393 -15.70 21.11 -1.07
N VAL A 394 -14.77 22.02 -1.36
CA VAL A 394 -14.97 23.15 -2.29
C VAL A 394 -15.13 22.64 -3.73
N VAL A 395 -14.32 21.71 -4.18
CA VAL A 395 -14.37 21.17 -5.55
C VAL A 395 -15.72 20.51 -5.81
N TYR A 396 -16.22 19.71 -4.87
CA TYR A 396 -17.54 19.10 -5.03
C TYR A 396 -18.65 20.16 -5.09
N ARG A 397 -18.63 21.19 -4.21
CA ARG A 397 -19.61 22.28 -4.25
C ARG A 397 -19.58 23.04 -5.56
N ALA A 398 -18.38 23.28 -6.10
CA ALA A 398 -18.25 23.92 -7.40
C ALA A 398 -18.85 23.06 -8.53
N PHE A 399 -18.61 21.75 -8.51
CA PHE A 399 -19.19 20.84 -9.51
C PHE A 399 -20.71 20.74 -9.38
N ALA A 400 -21.24 20.64 -8.16
CA ALA A 400 -22.66 20.59 -7.90
C ALA A 400 -23.36 21.89 -8.38
N ALA A 401 -22.77 23.04 -8.07
CA ALA A 401 -23.29 24.32 -8.54
C ALA A 401 -23.25 24.49 -10.07
N ALA A 402 -22.17 24.03 -10.72
CA ALA A 402 -22.04 24.11 -12.18
C ALA A 402 -23.02 23.19 -12.92
N LEU A 403 -23.42 22.06 -12.29
CA LEU A 403 -24.36 21.11 -12.88
C LEU A 403 -25.80 21.28 -12.38
N GLY A 404 -26.04 22.20 -11.46
CA GLY A 404 -27.39 22.50 -10.94
C GLY A 404 -27.93 21.38 -10.02
N VAL A 405 -27.09 20.68 -9.32
CA VAL A 405 -27.43 19.54 -8.40
C VAL A 405 -26.98 19.80 -6.97
#